data_a6c532e8704c40232b26fd70126d68a9
#
_entry.id   a6c532e8704c40232b26fd70126d68a9
#
_cell.length_a   1.000
_cell.length_b   1.000
_cell.length_c   1.000
_cell.angle_alpha   90.00
_cell.angle_beta   90.00
_cell.angle_gamma   90.00
#
_symmetry.space_group_name_H-M   'P 1'
#
loop_
_entity.id
_entity.type
_entity.pdbx_description
1 polymer ?
#
loop_
_entity_poly.entity_id
_entity_poly.type
_entity_poly.pdbx_seq_one_letter_code
_entity_poly.pdbx_strand_id
1 'polypeptide(L)'
;MKIINLTKETKQDILSSLLKRSPNNYSQYEKTVSDIIENVRENKDAAVCSYTKQFDGFDLTSQNIRVTEEEIEEAISSMDAEFVAVMEKSAANIREYHEKQKRNSWFDAKEDGTILGQKVTPLEKVGIYVPGGKAAYPSSVLMNAIPAKVAGVDKIVMTTPCNKEGKVNPGTLAAAKVAGVDEIYKVGGAQAIAALAFGTESIPKVDKITGPGNIFVALAKKSVYGHVSIDSIAGPSEILVLADETANPKYVAADLLSQAEHDELASAILITTSKELAEEVSKWIIDFVGQLDRKEIMEKSLENYGYILLADTMEEAIEAANEIASEHLEILTKNPFEIMTKIRNAGAIFLGEYSSEPLGDYFAGPNHILPTNGTAKFFSPLSVDDFVKKSSIICYSKEALEKVHKDIELFAKKEGLTAHANSIAVRFE
;
A
#
# COMPACT_ATOMS: atom_id res chain seq x y z
N MET A 1 16.72 18.78 -13.03
CA MET A 1 15.60 18.20 -13.82
C MET A 1 15.55 18.81 -15.22
N LYS A 2 15.04 18.08 -16.21
CA LYS A 2 14.91 18.57 -17.60
C LYS A 2 13.53 19.21 -17.79
N ILE A 3 13.51 20.44 -18.35
CA ILE A 3 12.27 21.11 -18.76
C ILE A 3 11.97 20.66 -20.19
N ILE A 4 10.81 20.04 -20.42
CA ILE A 4 10.40 19.48 -21.70
C ILE A 4 8.95 19.88 -22.01
N ASN A 5 8.65 20.16 -23.27
CA ASN A 5 7.27 20.39 -23.67
C ASN A 5 6.47 19.09 -23.60
N LEU A 6 5.27 19.15 -23.05
CA LEU A 6 4.34 18.04 -22.98
C LEU A 6 3.76 17.80 -24.37
N THR A 7 4.17 16.73 -25.01
CA THR A 7 3.65 16.26 -26.30
C THR A 7 3.19 14.80 -26.15
N LYS A 8 2.51 14.31 -27.16
CA LYS A 8 2.12 12.89 -27.21
C LYS A 8 3.33 11.95 -27.10
N GLU A 9 4.43 12.31 -27.75
CA GLU A 9 5.67 11.51 -27.79
C GLU A 9 6.39 11.57 -26.45
N THR A 10 6.62 12.76 -25.89
CA THR A 10 7.29 12.91 -24.58
C THR A 10 6.53 12.25 -23.46
N LYS A 11 5.19 12.33 -23.47
CA LYS A 11 4.32 11.61 -22.53
C LYS A 11 4.51 10.09 -22.63
N GLN A 12 4.53 9.54 -23.84
CA GLN A 12 4.70 8.09 -24.05
C GLN A 12 6.09 7.60 -23.64
N ASP A 13 7.13 8.40 -23.86
CA ASP A 13 8.49 8.09 -23.44
C ASP A 13 8.61 8.06 -21.91
N ILE A 14 7.99 9.03 -21.23
CA ILE A 14 7.96 9.09 -19.77
C ILE A 14 7.20 7.88 -19.20
N LEU A 15 6.00 7.59 -19.68
CA LEU A 15 5.23 6.42 -19.25
C LEU A 15 6.04 5.13 -19.44
N SER A 16 6.72 4.98 -20.58
CA SER A 16 7.58 3.82 -20.86
C SER A 16 8.77 3.75 -19.90
N SER A 17 9.36 4.89 -19.53
CA SER A 17 10.45 4.97 -18.57
C SER A 17 9.98 4.60 -17.16
N LEU A 18 8.83 5.13 -16.71
CA LEU A 18 8.25 4.81 -15.42
C LEU A 18 7.90 3.32 -15.28
N LEU A 19 7.35 2.71 -16.33
CA LEU A 19 7.00 1.28 -16.34
C LEU A 19 8.23 0.36 -16.25
N LYS A 20 9.43 0.80 -16.67
CA LYS A 20 10.66 0.00 -16.51
C LYS A 20 11.03 -0.25 -15.04
N ARG A 21 10.57 0.60 -14.12
CA ARG A 21 10.79 0.46 -12.68
C ARG A 21 9.86 -0.56 -12.01
N SER A 22 8.88 -1.07 -12.77
CA SER A 22 7.90 -2.02 -12.22
C SER A 22 8.57 -3.32 -11.77
N PRO A 23 8.21 -3.86 -10.59
CA PRO A 23 8.67 -5.17 -10.14
C PRO A 23 8.44 -6.30 -11.15
N ASN A 24 7.49 -6.14 -12.06
CA ASN A 24 7.21 -7.11 -13.13
C ASN A 24 8.37 -7.28 -14.14
N ASN A 25 9.35 -6.40 -14.16
CA ASN A 25 10.49 -6.43 -15.07
C ASN A 25 11.74 -7.09 -14.45
N TYR A 26 11.66 -7.61 -13.22
CA TYR A 26 12.79 -8.19 -12.50
C TYR A 26 12.78 -9.73 -12.50
N SER A 27 12.51 -10.34 -13.65
CA SER A 27 12.47 -11.81 -13.81
C SER A 27 13.76 -12.53 -13.37
N GLN A 28 14.89 -11.86 -13.36
CA GLN A 28 16.16 -12.40 -12.89
C GLN A 28 16.13 -12.80 -11.39
N TYR A 29 15.26 -12.19 -10.56
CA TYR A 29 15.13 -12.51 -9.15
C TYR A 29 14.00 -13.50 -8.87
N GLU A 30 13.09 -13.76 -9.81
CA GLU A 30 11.92 -14.62 -9.61
C GLU A 30 12.31 -16.04 -9.21
N LYS A 31 13.37 -16.59 -9.81
CA LYS A 31 13.86 -17.92 -9.46
C LYS A 31 14.35 -17.98 -8.00
N THR A 32 15.17 -17.01 -7.58
CA THR A 32 15.69 -16.95 -6.20
C THR A 32 14.54 -16.84 -5.21
N VAL A 33 13.54 -16.01 -5.49
CA VAL A 33 12.37 -15.85 -4.63
C VAL A 33 11.53 -17.13 -4.58
N SER A 34 11.33 -17.80 -5.72
CA SER A 34 10.62 -19.07 -5.79
C SER A 34 11.31 -20.16 -4.97
N ASP A 35 12.65 -20.26 -5.09
CA ASP A 35 13.46 -21.23 -4.34
C ASP A 35 13.36 -20.97 -2.82
N ILE A 36 13.36 -19.71 -2.39
CA ILE A 36 13.18 -19.33 -0.98
C ILE A 36 11.78 -19.73 -0.49
N ILE A 37 10.74 -19.41 -1.25
CA ILE A 37 9.36 -19.70 -0.89
C ILE A 37 9.14 -21.21 -0.74
N GLU A 38 9.61 -22.01 -1.69
CA GLU A 38 9.45 -23.46 -1.65
C GLU A 38 10.23 -24.05 -0.46
N ASN A 39 11.46 -23.60 -0.21
CA ASN A 39 12.25 -24.05 0.93
C ASN A 39 11.56 -23.73 2.28
N VAL A 40 10.99 -22.52 2.44
CA VAL A 40 10.25 -22.18 3.66
C VAL A 40 8.97 -23.01 3.78
N ARG A 41 8.29 -23.28 2.69
CA ARG A 41 7.08 -24.12 2.67
C ARG A 41 7.36 -25.56 3.13
N GLU A 42 8.49 -26.12 2.71
CA GLU A 42 8.90 -27.49 3.05
C GLU A 42 9.56 -27.58 4.42
N ASN A 43 10.53 -26.70 4.71
CA ASN A 43 11.42 -26.78 5.87
C ASN A 43 11.12 -25.76 6.97
N LYS A 44 10.09 -24.92 6.80
CA LYS A 44 9.47 -24.04 7.80
C LYS A 44 10.49 -23.22 8.64
N ASP A 45 10.45 -23.33 10.00
CA ASP A 45 11.36 -22.58 10.89
C ASP A 45 12.83 -22.81 10.56
N ALA A 46 13.21 -24.02 10.18
CA ALA A 46 14.60 -24.31 9.83
C ALA A 46 15.09 -23.49 8.62
N ALA A 47 14.24 -23.34 7.59
CA ALA A 47 14.55 -22.52 6.43
C ALA A 47 14.58 -21.03 6.80
N VAL A 48 13.59 -20.56 7.57
CA VAL A 48 13.51 -19.15 8.03
C VAL A 48 14.76 -18.77 8.83
N CYS A 49 15.17 -19.62 9.77
CA CYS A 49 16.38 -19.40 10.58
C CYS A 49 17.65 -19.38 9.72
N SER A 50 17.76 -20.31 8.76
CA SER A 50 18.90 -20.37 7.84
C SER A 50 19.03 -19.10 6.99
N TYR A 51 17.91 -18.61 6.41
CA TYR A 51 17.93 -17.38 5.62
C TYR A 51 18.18 -16.14 6.45
N THR A 52 17.64 -16.05 7.67
CA THR A 52 17.93 -14.93 8.59
C THR A 52 19.41 -14.89 8.95
N LYS A 53 20.03 -16.05 9.21
CA LYS A 53 21.49 -16.11 9.41
C LYS A 53 22.27 -15.66 8.19
N GLN A 54 21.84 -16.08 7.00
CA GLN A 54 22.49 -15.74 5.73
C GLN A 54 22.39 -14.25 5.38
N PHE A 55 21.21 -13.64 5.56
CA PHE A 55 20.94 -12.28 5.06
C PHE A 55 21.08 -11.22 6.13
N ASP A 56 20.67 -11.50 7.37
CA ASP A 56 20.70 -10.54 8.48
C ASP A 56 21.88 -10.76 9.43
N GLY A 57 22.55 -11.93 9.34
CA GLY A 57 23.75 -12.27 10.13
C GLY A 57 23.45 -12.63 11.59
N PHE A 58 22.19 -12.96 11.91
CA PHE A 58 21.75 -13.33 13.26
C PHE A 58 21.35 -14.80 13.35
N ASP A 59 21.80 -15.49 14.42
CA ASP A 59 21.41 -16.87 14.70
C ASP A 59 20.01 -16.95 15.32
N LEU A 60 19.01 -16.99 14.45
CA LEU A 60 17.60 -17.10 14.82
C LEU A 60 17.27 -18.53 15.23
N THR A 61 16.44 -18.68 16.26
CA THR A 61 15.94 -19.98 16.77
C THR A 61 14.46 -19.85 17.14
N SER A 62 13.78 -20.95 17.36
CA SER A 62 12.39 -20.93 17.84
C SER A 62 12.18 -20.22 19.18
N GLN A 63 13.25 -20.05 19.98
CA GLN A 63 13.19 -19.40 21.28
C GLN A 63 13.35 -17.87 21.21
N ASN A 64 14.05 -17.36 20.17
CA ASN A 64 14.35 -15.94 20.04
C ASN A 64 13.75 -15.28 18.78
N ILE A 65 12.97 -16.03 18.00
CA ILE A 65 12.33 -15.54 16.78
C ILE A 65 11.25 -14.50 17.05
N ARG A 66 10.53 -14.64 18.17
CA ARG A 66 9.49 -13.70 18.58
C ARG A 66 10.10 -12.61 19.47
N VAL A 67 9.66 -11.38 19.24
CA VAL A 67 9.97 -10.24 20.12
C VAL A 67 9.19 -10.41 21.43
N THR A 68 9.87 -10.20 22.55
CA THR A 68 9.26 -10.30 23.90
C THR A 68 8.67 -8.95 24.34
N GLU A 69 7.81 -8.97 25.36
CA GLU A 69 7.27 -7.73 25.96
C GLU A 69 8.41 -6.90 26.58
N GLU A 70 9.41 -7.55 27.17
CA GLU A 70 10.57 -6.86 27.75
C GLU A 70 11.38 -6.10 26.68
N GLU A 71 11.55 -6.69 25.49
CA GLU A 71 12.20 -6.00 24.35
C GLU A 71 11.40 -4.78 23.88
N ILE A 72 10.05 -4.86 23.91
CA ILE A 72 9.18 -3.74 23.57
C ILE A 72 9.30 -2.64 24.63
N GLU A 73 9.28 -2.99 25.91
CA GLU A 73 9.42 -2.03 27.02
C GLU A 73 10.79 -1.36 27.02
N GLU A 74 11.88 -2.12 26.78
CA GLU A 74 13.24 -1.58 26.62
C GLU A 74 13.28 -0.57 25.45
N ALA A 75 12.68 -0.94 24.31
CA ALA A 75 12.63 -0.09 23.14
C ALA A 75 11.92 1.25 23.41
N ILE A 76 10.73 1.21 24.01
CA ILE A 76 9.96 2.42 24.35
C ILE A 76 10.73 3.29 25.34
N SER A 77 11.32 2.68 26.37
CA SER A 77 12.08 3.38 27.41
C SER A 77 13.34 4.07 26.85
N SER A 78 13.89 3.56 25.75
CA SER A 78 15.06 4.14 25.09
C SER A 78 14.76 5.31 24.15
N MET A 79 13.48 5.56 23.87
CA MET A 79 13.05 6.59 22.92
C MET A 79 12.80 7.94 23.58
N ASP A 80 12.91 8.98 22.77
CA ASP A 80 12.47 10.31 23.17
C ASP A 80 10.95 10.32 23.42
N ALA A 81 10.56 10.74 24.62
CA ALA A 81 9.16 10.81 25.03
C ALA A 81 8.32 11.77 24.16
N GLU A 82 8.93 12.83 23.63
CA GLU A 82 8.27 13.75 22.71
C GLU A 82 7.94 13.03 21.38
N PHE A 83 8.87 12.22 20.86
CA PHE A 83 8.64 11.45 19.62
C PHE A 83 7.53 10.39 19.83
N VAL A 84 7.50 9.72 20.98
CA VAL A 84 6.40 8.77 21.29
C VAL A 84 5.05 9.49 21.33
N ALA A 85 4.99 10.68 21.95
CA ALA A 85 3.77 11.47 22.01
C ALA A 85 3.31 11.95 20.61
N VAL A 86 4.24 12.30 19.72
CA VAL A 86 3.92 12.64 18.32
C VAL A 86 3.38 11.43 17.58
N MET A 87 3.96 10.26 17.77
CA MET A 87 3.50 9.00 17.19
C MET A 87 2.08 8.63 17.63
N GLU A 88 1.75 8.83 18.92
CA GLU A 88 0.40 8.62 19.45
C GLU A 88 -0.63 9.56 18.82
N LYS A 89 -0.27 10.84 18.60
CA LYS A 89 -1.13 11.82 17.91
C LYS A 89 -1.36 11.40 16.46
N SER A 90 -0.30 10.99 15.74
CA SER A 90 -0.41 10.47 14.39
C SER A 90 -1.34 9.26 14.34
N ALA A 91 -1.15 8.29 15.25
CA ALA A 91 -1.99 7.10 15.37
C ALA A 91 -3.47 7.45 15.62
N ALA A 92 -3.74 8.48 16.41
CA ALA A 92 -5.11 8.95 16.66
C ALA A 92 -5.77 9.51 15.39
N ASN A 93 -5.03 10.32 14.61
CA ASN A 93 -5.50 10.88 13.33
C ASN A 93 -5.78 9.76 12.31
N ILE A 94 -4.86 8.79 12.19
CA ILE A 94 -5.02 7.63 11.30
C ILE A 94 -6.28 6.83 11.69
N ARG A 95 -6.49 6.60 12.98
CA ARG A 95 -7.67 5.90 13.51
C ARG A 95 -8.95 6.66 13.18
N GLU A 96 -8.99 7.96 13.46
CA GLU A 96 -10.17 8.80 13.20
C GLU A 96 -10.56 8.77 11.71
N TYR A 97 -9.57 8.86 10.83
CA TYR A 97 -9.82 8.79 9.38
C TYR A 97 -10.40 7.43 8.98
N HIS A 98 -9.77 6.33 9.40
CA HIS A 98 -10.17 4.98 9.01
C HIS A 98 -11.49 4.54 9.66
N GLU A 99 -11.86 5.06 10.84
CA GLU A 99 -13.18 4.80 11.42
C GLU A 99 -14.34 5.21 10.49
N LYS A 100 -14.15 6.24 9.67
CA LYS A 100 -15.13 6.71 8.68
C LYS A 100 -15.30 5.76 7.50
N GLN A 101 -14.38 4.80 7.32
CA GLN A 101 -14.40 3.81 6.23
C GLN A 101 -15.16 2.53 6.60
N LYS A 102 -15.55 2.35 7.86
CA LYS A 102 -16.27 1.16 8.32
C LYS A 102 -17.56 0.96 7.55
N ARG A 103 -17.80 -0.28 7.14
CA ARG A 103 -19.03 -0.71 6.50
C ARG A 103 -19.81 -1.66 7.39
N ASN A 104 -21.12 -1.51 7.40
CA ASN A 104 -22.02 -2.39 8.11
C ASN A 104 -22.57 -3.48 7.19
N SER A 105 -22.89 -4.66 7.77
CA SER A 105 -23.75 -5.63 7.12
C SER A 105 -25.15 -5.03 6.91
N TRP A 106 -25.82 -5.44 5.84
CA TRP A 106 -27.16 -4.96 5.53
C TRP A 106 -28.08 -6.08 5.02
N PHE A 107 -29.37 -5.90 5.21
CA PHE A 107 -30.43 -6.80 4.77
C PHE A 107 -31.54 -5.97 4.13
N ASP A 108 -32.04 -6.46 3.01
CA ASP A 108 -33.22 -5.94 2.32
C ASP A 108 -34.30 -7.05 2.37
N ALA A 109 -35.37 -6.77 3.09
CA ALA A 109 -36.48 -7.72 3.28
C ALA A 109 -37.70 -7.26 2.46
N LYS A 110 -38.21 -8.12 1.61
CA LYS A 110 -39.39 -7.88 0.77
C LYS A 110 -40.66 -8.45 1.42
N GLU A 111 -41.82 -7.96 1.01
CA GLU A 111 -43.14 -8.38 1.49
C GLU A 111 -43.42 -9.87 1.27
N ASP A 112 -42.84 -10.46 0.22
CA ASP A 112 -42.98 -11.88 -0.11
C ASP A 112 -42.09 -12.84 0.73
N GLY A 113 -41.37 -12.31 1.73
CA GLY A 113 -40.47 -13.08 2.58
C GLY A 113 -39.08 -13.32 1.99
N THR A 114 -38.76 -12.68 0.85
CA THR A 114 -37.39 -12.68 0.31
C THR A 114 -36.52 -11.77 1.15
N ILE A 115 -35.35 -12.26 1.60
CA ILE A 115 -34.31 -11.45 2.26
C ILE A 115 -33.02 -11.58 1.45
N LEU A 116 -32.54 -10.46 0.95
CA LEU A 116 -31.20 -10.36 0.35
C LEU A 116 -30.32 -9.50 1.23
N GLY A 117 -29.05 -9.80 1.30
CA GLY A 117 -28.15 -9.02 2.14
C GLY A 117 -26.68 -9.26 1.86
N GLN A 118 -25.88 -8.52 2.57
CA GLN A 118 -24.43 -8.68 2.56
C GLN A 118 -23.91 -8.66 4.00
N LYS A 119 -23.21 -9.74 4.36
CA LYS A 119 -22.49 -9.81 5.63
C LYS A 119 -21.08 -9.31 5.44
N VAL A 120 -20.68 -8.30 6.18
CA VAL A 120 -19.29 -7.81 6.28
C VAL A 120 -18.65 -8.48 7.49
N THR A 121 -17.50 -9.11 7.28
CA THR A 121 -16.77 -9.84 8.34
C THR A 121 -15.29 -9.48 8.26
N PRO A 122 -14.63 -9.12 9.37
CA PRO A 122 -13.18 -8.93 9.41
C PRO A 122 -12.43 -10.19 9.01
N LEU A 123 -11.19 -10.03 8.54
CA LEU A 123 -10.25 -11.14 8.42
C LEU A 123 -9.84 -11.62 9.82
N GLU A 124 -9.52 -12.89 9.98
CA GLU A 124 -9.13 -13.45 11.27
C GLU A 124 -7.69 -13.05 11.61
N LYS A 125 -6.76 -13.26 10.68
CA LYS A 125 -5.32 -13.01 10.89
C LYS A 125 -4.73 -12.23 9.72
N VAL A 126 -4.01 -11.18 10.04
CA VAL A 126 -3.31 -10.34 9.05
C VAL A 126 -1.84 -10.27 9.39
N GLY A 127 -1.01 -10.47 8.37
CA GLY A 127 0.43 -10.25 8.42
C GLY A 127 0.78 -8.85 7.94
N ILE A 128 1.58 -8.12 8.70
CA ILE A 128 2.17 -6.87 8.23
C ILE A 128 3.69 -7.04 8.11
N TYR A 129 4.22 -6.66 6.96
CA TYR A 129 5.65 -6.63 6.73
C TYR A 129 6.17 -5.21 6.90
N VAL A 130 7.17 -5.04 7.76
CA VAL A 130 7.83 -3.75 7.97
C VAL A 130 9.30 -3.91 7.61
N PRO A 131 9.81 -3.14 6.62
CA PRO A 131 11.20 -3.25 6.22
C PRO A 131 12.12 -2.77 7.34
N GLY A 132 13.30 -3.39 7.42
CA GLY A 132 14.42 -2.90 8.20
C GLY A 132 15.47 -2.26 7.28
N GLY A 133 16.60 -1.86 7.85
CA GLY A 133 17.73 -1.34 7.11
C GLY A 133 18.18 0.04 7.59
N LYS A 134 18.61 0.92 6.65
CA LYS A 134 19.18 2.24 6.98
C LYS A 134 18.18 3.22 7.61
N ALA A 135 16.89 3.04 7.40
CA ALA A 135 15.83 3.84 7.98
C ALA A 135 14.83 2.97 8.75
N ALA A 136 14.34 3.48 9.86
CA ALA A 136 13.16 2.94 10.54
C ALA A 136 11.90 3.55 9.94
N TYR A 137 10.85 2.74 9.83
CA TYR A 137 9.58 3.19 9.29
C TYR A 137 8.44 2.98 10.30
N PRO A 138 8.44 3.67 11.46
CA PRO A 138 7.36 3.57 12.44
C PRO A 138 6.01 3.99 11.85
N SER A 139 5.98 4.96 10.94
CA SER A 139 4.77 5.36 10.22
C SER A 139 4.15 4.20 9.43
N SER A 140 4.96 3.38 8.76
CA SER A 140 4.45 2.22 8.02
C SER A 140 3.82 1.16 8.94
N VAL A 141 4.29 1.05 10.20
CA VAL A 141 3.62 0.19 11.19
C VAL A 141 2.22 0.72 11.49
N LEU A 142 2.11 2.02 11.80
CA LEU A 142 0.83 2.66 12.09
C LEU A 142 -0.15 2.52 10.93
N MET A 143 0.30 2.81 9.71
CA MET A 143 -0.50 2.80 8.48
C MET A 143 -0.98 1.40 8.07
N ASN A 144 -0.25 0.33 8.43
CA ASN A 144 -0.70 -1.05 8.21
C ASN A 144 -1.61 -1.56 9.34
N ALA A 145 -1.20 -1.37 10.60
CA ALA A 145 -1.86 -2.00 11.72
C ALA A 145 -3.17 -1.31 12.13
N ILE A 146 -3.23 0.04 12.10
CA ILE A 146 -4.40 0.77 12.58
C ILE A 146 -5.66 0.48 11.75
N PRO A 147 -5.66 0.53 10.39
CA PRO A 147 -6.84 0.17 9.61
C PRO A 147 -7.27 -1.30 9.81
N ALA A 148 -6.32 -2.22 10.05
CA ALA A 148 -6.63 -3.60 10.38
C ALA A 148 -7.35 -3.71 11.76
N LYS A 149 -6.87 -2.99 12.77
CA LYS A 149 -7.55 -2.90 14.08
C LYS A 149 -8.94 -2.25 13.97
N VAL A 150 -9.05 -1.17 13.20
CA VAL A 150 -10.34 -0.50 12.93
C VAL A 150 -11.32 -1.44 12.23
N ALA A 151 -10.85 -2.26 11.30
CA ALA A 151 -11.67 -3.29 10.63
C ALA A 151 -12.18 -4.37 11.60
N GLY A 152 -11.52 -4.55 12.75
CA GLY A 152 -11.84 -5.58 13.74
C GLY A 152 -11.12 -6.90 13.48
N VAL A 153 -9.92 -6.88 12.87
CA VAL A 153 -9.08 -8.08 12.70
C VAL A 153 -8.72 -8.65 14.07
N ASP A 154 -8.92 -9.95 14.25
CA ASP A 154 -8.69 -10.62 15.54
C ASP A 154 -7.22 -10.62 15.94
N LYS A 155 -6.32 -10.86 14.95
CA LYS A 155 -4.88 -10.97 15.20
C LYS A 155 -4.03 -10.31 14.12
N ILE A 156 -3.14 -9.41 14.53
CA ILE A 156 -2.15 -8.78 13.65
C ILE A 156 -0.76 -9.33 14.00
N VAL A 157 -0.12 -9.92 13.01
CA VAL A 157 1.21 -10.53 13.09
C VAL A 157 2.18 -9.67 12.28
N MET A 158 3.18 -9.10 12.93
CA MET A 158 4.21 -8.30 12.26
C MET A 158 5.49 -9.10 12.05
N THR A 159 6.08 -8.99 10.86
CA THR A 159 7.44 -9.44 10.59
C THR A 159 8.32 -8.25 10.21
N THR A 160 9.52 -8.20 10.76
CA THR A 160 10.51 -7.17 10.49
C THR A 160 11.92 -7.75 10.76
N PRO A 161 12.94 -7.44 9.94
CA PRO A 161 14.28 -7.95 10.20
C PRO A 161 14.87 -7.37 11.49
N CYS A 162 15.74 -8.13 12.11
CA CYS A 162 16.59 -7.67 13.21
C CYS A 162 18.00 -7.31 12.71
N ASN A 163 18.76 -6.63 13.54
CA ASN A 163 20.19 -6.41 13.31
C ASN A 163 21.02 -7.65 13.70
N LYS A 164 22.35 -7.58 13.56
CA LYS A 164 23.28 -8.68 13.87
C LYS A 164 23.28 -9.08 15.35
N GLU A 165 22.82 -8.22 16.23
CA GLU A 165 22.64 -8.46 17.66
C GLU A 165 21.25 -9.02 18.00
N GLY A 166 20.40 -9.26 16.99
CA GLY A 166 19.03 -9.76 17.16
C GLY A 166 18.04 -8.73 17.67
N LYS A 167 18.40 -7.44 17.61
CA LYS A 167 17.50 -6.35 18.04
C LYS A 167 16.72 -5.76 16.85
N VAL A 168 15.44 -5.54 17.07
CA VAL A 168 14.58 -4.79 16.15
C VAL A 168 14.71 -3.29 16.45
N ASN A 169 14.50 -2.46 15.44
CA ASN A 169 14.56 -1.00 15.63
C ASN A 169 13.56 -0.54 16.70
N PRO A 170 13.99 0.27 17.71
CA PRO A 170 13.13 0.71 18.79
C PRO A 170 11.88 1.46 18.34
N GLY A 171 11.99 2.34 17.32
CA GLY A 171 10.85 3.07 16.76
C GLY A 171 9.81 2.16 16.13
N THR A 172 10.23 1.08 15.49
CA THR A 172 9.32 0.07 14.93
C THR A 172 8.56 -0.67 16.04
N LEU A 173 9.24 -1.03 17.14
CA LEU A 173 8.59 -1.70 18.29
C LEU A 173 7.63 -0.77 19.03
N ALA A 174 8.01 0.49 19.23
CA ALA A 174 7.14 1.49 19.85
C ALA A 174 5.87 1.71 19.00
N ALA A 175 6.02 1.86 17.69
CA ALA A 175 4.88 2.00 16.78
C ALA A 175 3.98 0.75 16.78
N ALA A 176 4.55 -0.44 16.86
CA ALA A 176 3.79 -1.68 16.96
C ALA A 176 2.93 -1.74 18.23
N LYS A 177 3.49 -1.29 19.37
CA LYS A 177 2.76 -1.18 20.64
C LYS A 177 1.63 -0.14 20.54
N VAL A 178 1.92 1.06 20.01
CA VAL A 178 0.91 2.14 19.84
C VAL A 178 -0.22 1.70 18.90
N ALA A 179 0.11 0.99 17.81
CA ALA A 179 -0.87 0.49 16.85
C ALA A 179 -1.67 -0.73 17.35
N GLY A 180 -1.17 -1.43 18.38
CA GLY A 180 -1.78 -2.62 18.96
C GLY A 180 -1.52 -3.89 18.15
N VAL A 181 -0.29 -4.07 17.63
CA VAL A 181 0.16 -5.31 17.00
C VAL A 181 0.23 -6.42 18.06
N ASP A 182 -0.25 -7.63 17.72
CA ASP A 182 -0.40 -8.72 18.70
C ASP A 182 0.85 -9.60 18.81
N GLU A 183 1.56 -9.82 17.70
CA GLU A 183 2.80 -10.61 17.68
C GLU A 183 3.81 -10.02 16.70
N ILE A 184 5.09 -10.03 17.10
CA ILE A 184 6.19 -9.49 16.29
C ILE A 184 7.26 -10.57 16.15
N TYR A 185 7.73 -10.79 14.89
CA TYR A 185 8.74 -11.78 14.57
C TYR A 185 9.93 -11.15 13.86
N LYS A 186 11.15 -11.53 14.28
CA LYS A 186 12.44 -11.00 13.83
C LYS A 186 12.87 -11.60 12.50
N VAL A 187 12.03 -11.49 11.48
CA VAL A 187 12.26 -12.09 10.16
C VAL A 187 12.01 -11.07 9.07
N GLY A 188 12.99 -10.89 8.18
CA GLY A 188 12.90 -10.01 7.01
C GLY A 188 12.79 -10.80 5.69
N GLY A 189 12.79 -10.07 4.56
CA GLY A 189 12.93 -10.63 3.21
C GLY A 189 11.78 -11.52 2.71
N ALA A 190 12.07 -12.25 1.63
CA ALA A 190 11.11 -13.15 1.01
C ALA A 190 10.69 -14.31 1.92
N GLN A 191 11.59 -14.77 2.80
CA GLN A 191 11.32 -15.82 3.77
C GLN A 191 10.27 -15.41 4.81
N ALA A 192 10.19 -14.11 5.18
CA ALA A 192 9.14 -13.60 6.05
C ALA A 192 7.76 -13.67 5.38
N ILE A 193 7.69 -13.30 4.10
CA ILE A 193 6.45 -13.39 3.31
C ILE A 193 6.00 -14.84 3.15
N ALA A 194 6.92 -15.75 2.88
CA ALA A 194 6.61 -17.19 2.79
C ALA A 194 6.13 -17.75 4.13
N ALA A 195 6.78 -17.37 5.25
CA ALA A 195 6.37 -17.79 6.59
C ALA A 195 4.96 -17.30 6.94
N LEU A 196 4.63 -16.05 6.65
CA LEU A 196 3.27 -15.52 6.84
C LEU A 196 2.23 -16.22 5.95
N ALA A 197 2.59 -16.53 4.69
CA ALA A 197 1.69 -17.14 3.72
C ALA A 197 1.35 -18.61 4.02
N PHE A 198 2.33 -19.39 4.48
CA PHE A 198 2.16 -20.84 4.67
C PHE A 198 2.13 -21.30 6.13
N GLY A 199 2.58 -20.42 7.04
CA GLY A 199 2.78 -20.77 8.45
C GLY A 199 4.02 -21.64 8.66
N THR A 200 4.64 -21.48 9.82
CA THR A 200 5.72 -22.33 10.32
C THR A 200 5.37 -22.84 11.72
N GLU A 201 6.29 -23.49 12.41
CA GLU A 201 6.06 -23.90 13.82
C GLU A 201 5.91 -22.69 14.74
N SER A 202 6.66 -21.61 14.47
CA SER A 202 6.69 -20.38 15.29
C SER A 202 5.77 -19.28 14.75
N ILE A 203 5.67 -19.11 13.43
CA ILE A 203 4.96 -18.01 12.78
C ILE A 203 3.60 -18.51 12.26
N PRO A 204 2.48 -17.95 12.73
CA PRO A 204 1.17 -18.38 12.26
C PRO A 204 0.92 -17.99 10.80
N LYS A 205 0.20 -18.85 10.07
CA LYS A 205 -0.35 -18.51 8.76
C LYS A 205 -1.38 -17.38 8.91
N VAL A 206 -1.37 -16.45 7.94
CA VAL A 206 -2.30 -15.31 7.89
C VAL A 206 -3.18 -15.36 6.63
N ASP A 207 -4.25 -14.54 6.62
CA ASP A 207 -5.20 -14.46 5.51
C ASP A 207 -4.84 -13.36 4.50
N LYS A 208 -4.14 -12.33 4.96
CA LYS A 208 -3.65 -11.23 4.12
C LYS A 208 -2.28 -10.75 4.60
N ILE A 209 -1.41 -10.37 3.66
CA ILE A 209 -0.11 -9.76 3.93
C ILE A 209 -0.10 -8.35 3.34
N THR A 210 0.22 -7.35 4.18
CA THR A 210 0.34 -5.95 3.77
C THR A 210 1.72 -5.39 4.13
N GLY A 211 2.08 -4.29 3.52
CA GLY A 211 3.30 -3.55 3.82
C GLY A 211 4.28 -3.48 2.66
N PRO A 212 5.07 -2.38 2.61
CA PRO A 212 6.09 -2.17 1.60
C PRO A 212 7.32 -3.04 1.85
N GLY A 213 8.12 -3.25 0.83
CA GLY A 213 9.39 -3.96 0.94
C GLY A 213 10.22 -3.83 -0.33
N ASN A 214 11.44 -4.35 -0.26
CA ASN A 214 12.33 -4.38 -1.42
C ASN A 214 11.80 -5.33 -2.52
N ILE A 215 12.52 -5.39 -3.65
CA ILE A 215 12.11 -6.20 -4.80
C ILE A 215 11.87 -7.69 -4.46
N PHE A 216 12.63 -8.27 -3.53
CA PHE A 216 12.45 -9.67 -3.12
C PHE A 216 11.13 -9.86 -2.36
N VAL A 217 10.75 -8.89 -1.51
CA VAL A 217 9.49 -8.88 -0.79
C VAL A 217 8.32 -8.69 -1.76
N ALA A 218 8.42 -7.74 -2.70
CA ALA A 218 7.40 -7.50 -3.71
C ALA A 218 7.14 -8.74 -4.59
N LEU A 219 8.22 -9.39 -5.07
CA LEU A 219 8.12 -10.63 -5.83
C LEU A 219 7.58 -11.81 -4.99
N ALA A 220 7.96 -11.89 -3.72
CA ALA A 220 7.43 -12.91 -2.81
C ALA A 220 5.92 -12.72 -2.59
N LYS A 221 5.44 -11.50 -2.33
CA LYS A 221 4.01 -11.18 -2.25
C LYS A 221 3.27 -11.58 -3.53
N LYS A 222 3.81 -11.24 -4.70
CA LYS A 222 3.27 -11.65 -6.00
C LYS A 222 3.15 -13.17 -6.12
N SER A 223 4.18 -13.92 -5.69
CA SER A 223 4.24 -15.37 -5.84
C SER A 223 3.31 -16.12 -4.89
N VAL A 224 3.01 -15.57 -3.70
CA VAL A 224 2.10 -16.19 -2.72
C VAL A 224 0.65 -15.77 -2.89
N TYR A 225 0.36 -14.81 -3.78
CA TYR A 225 -1.01 -14.37 -4.05
C TYR A 225 -1.86 -15.54 -4.56
N GLY A 226 -3.04 -15.70 -3.98
CA GLY A 226 -3.92 -16.85 -4.19
C GLY A 226 -3.83 -17.92 -3.08
N HIS A 227 -2.69 -18.06 -2.41
CA HIS A 227 -2.56 -18.80 -1.14
C HIS A 227 -2.90 -17.90 0.06
N VAL A 228 -2.61 -16.64 -0.07
CA VAL A 228 -2.90 -15.55 0.86
C VAL A 228 -3.25 -14.32 0.05
N SER A 229 -4.08 -13.41 0.58
CA SER A 229 -4.32 -12.11 -0.05
C SER A 229 -3.13 -11.17 0.21
N ILE A 230 -2.96 -10.17 -0.66
CA ILE A 230 -1.97 -9.10 -0.48
C ILE A 230 -2.64 -7.72 -0.62
N ASP A 231 -1.96 -6.65 -0.22
CA ASP A 231 -2.33 -5.27 -0.52
C ASP A 231 -2.12 -4.96 -2.01
N SER A 232 -0.87 -4.72 -2.41
CA SER A 232 -0.48 -4.44 -3.78
C SER A 232 0.96 -4.91 -4.03
N ILE A 233 1.38 -4.86 -5.29
CA ILE A 233 2.77 -5.04 -5.69
C ILE A 233 3.36 -3.65 -5.84
N ALA A 234 3.95 -3.13 -4.74
CA ALA A 234 4.51 -1.79 -4.72
C ALA A 234 5.80 -1.70 -5.55
N GLY A 235 5.91 -0.62 -6.30
CA GLY A 235 7.14 -0.17 -6.95
C GLY A 235 7.79 0.99 -6.19
N PRO A 236 8.76 1.67 -6.80
CA PRO A 236 9.37 2.87 -6.25
C PRO A 236 8.36 4.00 -6.11
N SER A 237 8.56 4.86 -5.12
CA SER A 237 7.67 5.98 -4.80
C SER A 237 7.62 7.05 -5.90
N GLU A 238 6.50 7.76 -5.96
CA GLU A 238 6.18 8.70 -7.04
C GLU A 238 5.46 9.94 -6.51
N ILE A 239 5.88 11.12 -6.95
CA ILE A 239 5.13 12.36 -6.79
C ILE A 239 4.89 13.01 -8.16
N LEU A 240 3.69 13.54 -8.34
CA LEU A 240 3.33 14.42 -9.44
C LEU A 240 2.73 15.69 -8.85
N VAL A 241 3.34 16.83 -9.16
CA VAL A 241 2.82 18.15 -8.83
C VAL A 241 2.16 18.72 -10.08
N LEU A 242 0.87 19.05 -10.01
CA LEU A 242 0.14 19.75 -11.05
C LEU A 242 -0.06 21.20 -10.61
N ALA A 243 0.57 22.15 -11.29
CA ALA A 243 0.63 23.52 -10.84
C ALA A 243 0.34 24.53 -11.95
N ASP A 244 -0.29 25.66 -11.60
CA ASP A 244 -0.40 26.84 -12.44
C ASP A 244 0.60 27.93 -11.99
N GLU A 245 0.54 29.13 -12.59
CA GLU A 245 1.40 30.26 -12.31
C GLU A 245 1.26 30.82 -10.88
N THR A 246 0.24 30.42 -10.13
CA THR A 246 -0.01 30.91 -8.76
C THR A 246 0.75 30.11 -7.71
N ALA A 247 1.30 28.94 -8.07
CA ALA A 247 2.04 28.08 -7.15
C ALA A 247 3.36 28.72 -6.69
N ASN A 248 3.72 28.46 -5.44
CA ASN A 248 5.02 28.91 -4.92
C ASN A 248 6.14 27.98 -5.40
N PRO A 249 7.10 28.45 -6.22
CA PRO A 249 8.13 27.60 -6.79
C PRO A 249 9.03 26.94 -5.75
N LYS A 250 9.21 27.58 -4.59
CA LYS A 250 10.00 27.01 -3.49
C LYS A 250 9.32 25.82 -2.84
N TYR A 251 7.99 25.87 -2.68
CA TYR A 251 7.21 24.75 -2.12
C TYR A 251 7.20 23.57 -3.09
N VAL A 252 6.89 23.84 -4.37
CA VAL A 252 6.94 22.81 -5.43
C VAL A 252 8.29 22.09 -5.46
N ALA A 253 9.40 22.84 -5.38
CA ALA A 253 10.73 22.23 -5.36
C ALA A 253 10.99 21.38 -4.13
N ALA A 254 10.52 21.80 -2.95
CA ALA A 254 10.64 21.03 -1.72
C ALA A 254 9.84 19.73 -1.77
N ASP A 255 8.60 19.79 -2.28
CA ASP A 255 7.71 18.63 -2.37
C ASP A 255 8.22 17.60 -3.40
N LEU A 256 8.80 18.03 -4.52
CA LEU A 256 9.47 17.13 -5.48
C LEU A 256 10.68 16.44 -4.85
N LEU A 257 11.42 17.12 -3.98
CA LEU A 257 12.60 16.57 -3.32
C LEU A 257 12.27 15.65 -2.15
N SER A 258 11.15 15.87 -1.43
CA SER A 258 10.69 14.96 -0.38
C SER A 258 10.50 13.54 -0.92
N GLN A 259 10.05 13.43 -2.17
CA GLN A 259 9.91 12.13 -2.82
C GLN A 259 11.22 11.61 -3.40
N ALA A 260 12.02 12.50 -4.02
CA ALA A 260 13.28 12.11 -4.67
C ALA A 260 14.31 11.56 -3.67
N GLU A 261 14.24 11.92 -2.38
CA GLU A 261 15.14 11.42 -1.35
C GLU A 261 14.84 9.97 -0.90
N HIS A 262 13.67 9.41 -1.23
CA HIS A 262 13.29 8.06 -0.80
C HIS A 262 14.19 6.98 -1.40
N ASP A 263 14.40 7.01 -2.73
CA ASP A 263 15.18 6.00 -3.46
C ASP A 263 15.69 6.54 -4.80
N GLU A 264 16.79 5.98 -5.32
CA GLU A 264 17.34 6.34 -6.63
C GLU A 264 16.37 6.07 -7.80
N LEU A 265 15.37 5.21 -7.59
CA LEU A 265 14.30 4.89 -8.55
C LEU A 265 13.01 5.71 -8.32
N ALA A 266 12.94 6.54 -7.28
CA ALA A 266 11.79 7.41 -7.07
C ALA A 266 11.58 8.37 -8.25
N SER A 267 10.34 8.76 -8.52
CA SER A 267 10.05 9.75 -9.57
C SER A 267 9.44 11.03 -9.01
N ALA A 268 9.90 12.14 -9.53
CA ALA A 268 9.42 13.47 -9.19
C ALA A 268 9.06 14.24 -10.47
N ILE A 269 7.77 14.52 -10.67
CA ILE A 269 7.26 15.11 -11.90
C ILE A 269 6.49 16.37 -11.58
N LEU A 270 6.86 17.48 -12.22
CA LEU A 270 6.06 18.71 -12.27
C LEU A 270 5.38 18.79 -13.63
N ILE A 271 4.08 19.04 -13.65
CA ILE A 271 3.33 19.44 -14.86
C ILE A 271 2.78 20.85 -14.61
N THR A 272 3.11 21.77 -15.47
CA THR A 272 2.66 23.16 -15.35
C THR A 272 2.44 23.81 -16.71
N THR A 273 1.56 24.82 -16.74
CA THR A 273 1.35 25.71 -17.90
C THR A 273 2.23 26.95 -17.86
N SER A 274 2.96 27.19 -16.73
CA SER A 274 3.81 28.36 -16.54
C SER A 274 5.29 28.02 -16.75
N LYS A 275 5.88 28.63 -17.78
CA LYS A 275 7.31 28.50 -18.04
C LYS A 275 8.14 29.16 -16.94
N GLU A 276 7.69 30.27 -16.41
CA GLU A 276 8.33 31.01 -15.32
C GLU A 276 8.40 30.13 -14.06
N LEU A 277 7.29 29.48 -13.70
CA LEU A 277 7.27 28.56 -12.56
C LEU A 277 8.26 27.40 -12.77
N ALA A 278 8.28 26.81 -13.97
CA ALA A 278 9.19 25.71 -14.30
C ALA A 278 10.68 26.09 -14.13
N GLU A 279 11.05 27.29 -14.60
CA GLU A 279 12.43 27.81 -14.48
C GLU A 279 12.80 28.09 -13.02
N GLU A 280 11.91 28.70 -12.23
CA GLU A 280 12.16 29.00 -10.82
C GLU A 280 12.23 27.70 -9.98
N VAL A 281 11.33 26.75 -10.19
CA VAL A 281 11.38 25.42 -9.53
C VAL A 281 12.72 24.74 -9.81
N SER A 282 13.18 24.75 -11.07
CA SER A 282 14.47 24.15 -11.43
C SER A 282 15.66 24.78 -10.67
N LYS A 283 15.63 26.08 -10.41
CA LYS A 283 16.67 26.79 -9.62
C LYS A 283 16.60 26.37 -8.14
N TRP A 284 15.40 26.35 -7.55
CA TRP A 284 15.21 25.95 -6.15
C TRP A 284 15.62 24.49 -5.90
N ILE A 285 15.35 23.57 -6.83
CA ILE A 285 15.81 22.19 -6.74
C ILE A 285 17.34 22.11 -6.61
N ILE A 286 18.08 22.87 -7.45
CA ILE A 286 19.55 22.89 -7.41
C ILE A 286 20.05 23.43 -6.07
N ASP A 287 19.43 24.49 -5.55
CA ASP A 287 19.79 25.08 -4.28
C ASP A 287 19.55 24.11 -3.11
N PHE A 288 18.38 23.49 -3.03
CA PHE A 288 18.02 22.58 -1.96
C PHE A 288 18.84 21.29 -1.97
N VAL A 289 19.07 20.67 -3.13
CA VAL A 289 19.91 19.46 -3.26
C VAL A 289 21.32 19.72 -2.71
N GLY A 290 21.83 20.97 -2.84
CA GLY A 290 23.11 21.35 -2.27
C GLY A 290 23.15 21.41 -0.74
N GLN A 291 21.99 21.45 -0.06
CA GLN A 291 21.85 21.66 1.39
C GLN A 291 21.36 20.41 2.13
N LEU A 292 20.76 19.44 1.44
CA LEU A 292 20.11 18.26 2.05
C LEU A 292 21.07 17.06 2.12
N ASP A 293 20.88 16.23 3.16
CA ASP A 293 21.81 15.14 3.50
C ASP A 293 21.85 13.99 2.47
N ARG A 294 20.70 13.69 1.82
CA ARG A 294 20.60 12.55 0.88
C ARG A 294 20.84 12.94 -0.57
N LYS A 295 21.74 13.90 -0.79
CA LYS A 295 22.05 14.51 -2.08
C LYS A 295 22.26 13.49 -3.21
N GLU A 296 23.11 12.48 -3.01
CA GLU A 296 23.44 11.50 -4.06
C GLU A 296 22.22 10.70 -4.53
N ILE A 297 21.30 10.38 -3.62
CA ILE A 297 20.06 9.66 -3.94
C ILE A 297 19.14 10.57 -4.75
N MET A 298 18.93 11.81 -4.28
CA MET A 298 18.12 12.82 -4.97
C MET A 298 18.64 13.10 -6.38
N GLU A 299 19.96 13.30 -6.54
CA GLU A 299 20.57 13.58 -7.84
C GLU A 299 20.29 12.44 -8.83
N LYS A 300 20.45 11.17 -8.43
CA LYS A 300 20.17 10.01 -9.29
C LYS A 300 18.69 9.87 -9.62
N SER A 301 17.81 10.05 -8.63
CA SER A 301 16.36 10.05 -8.83
C SER A 301 15.95 11.10 -9.86
N LEU A 302 16.39 12.35 -9.66
CA LEU A 302 16.06 13.47 -10.55
C LEU A 302 16.70 13.37 -11.93
N GLU A 303 17.88 12.76 -12.06
CA GLU A 303 18.54 12.54 -13.36
C GLU A 303 17.75 11.52 -14.19
N ASN A 304 17.31 10.43 -13.58
CA ASN A 304 16.70 9.31 -14.27
C ASN A 304 15.17 9.46 -14.41
N TYR A 305 14.49 9.99 -13.39
CA TYR A 305 13.02 9.99 -13.26
C TYR A 305 12.43 11.33 -12.85
N GLY A 306 13.23 12.41 -12.88
CA GLY A 306 12.79 13.76 -12.60
C GLY A 306 12.44 14.54 -13.88
N TYR A 307 11.19 15.01 -14.00
CA TYR A 307 10.70 15.73 -15.18
C TYR A 307 9.97 17.02 -14.80
N ILE A 308 10.19 18.08 -15.59
CA ILE A 308 9.35 19.27 -15.58
C ILE A 308 8.68 19.35 -16.96
N LEU A 309 7.37 19.20 -17.01
CA LEU A 309 6.58 19.13 -18.23
C LEU A 309 5.82 20.45 -18.41
N LEU A 310 6.06 21.12 -19.52
CA LEU A 310 5.32 22.31 -19.94
C LEU A 310 4.15 21.87 -20.83
N ALA A 311 2.94 22.08 -20.33
CA ALA A 311 1.69 21.86 -21.07
C ALA A 311 1.21 23.17 -21.71
N ASP A 312 0.60 23.09 -22.88
CA ASP A 312 0.02 24.26 -23.54
C ASP A 312 -1.29 24.69 -22.85
N THR A 313 -2.02 23.74 -22.26
CA THR A 313 -3.27 23.99 -21.53
C THR A 313 -3.35 23.18 -20.24
N MET A 314 -4.19 23.62 -19.30
CA MET A 314 -4.46 22.87 -18.07
C MET A 314 -5.20 21.57 -18.35
N GLU A 315 -6.00 21.50 -19.39
CA GLU A 315 -6.69 20.28 -19.82
C GLU A 315 -5.69 19.20 -20.24
N GLU A 316 -4.68 19.53 -21.02
CA GLU A 316 -3.60 18.60 -21.39
C GLU A 316 -2.78 18.17 -20.16
N ALA A 317 -2.53 19.08 -19.24
CA ALA A 317 -1.85 18.78 -17.98
C ALA A 317 -2.65 17.76 -17.13
N ILE A 318 -3.97 17.93 -17.03
CA ILE A 318 -4.87 17.02 -16.32
C ILE A 318 -4.93 15.65 -17.00
N GLU A 319 -5.00 15.60 -18.34
CA GLU A 319 -4.97 14.34 -19.09
C GLU A 319 -3.68 13.58 -18.83
N ALA A 320 -2.54 14.27 -18.85
CA ALA A 320 -1.25 13.66 -18.57
C ALA A 320 -1.15 13.15 -17.12
N ALA A 321 -1.63 13.90 -16.14
CA ALA A 321 -1.69 13.48 -14.75
C ALA A 321 -2.54 12.21 -14.59
N ASN A 322 -3.71 12.14 -15.22
CA ASN A 322 -4.57 10.96 -15.22
C ASN A 322 -3.93 9.73 -15.91
N GLU A 323 -3.15 9.94 -16.97
CA GLU A 323 -2.45 8.85 -17.65
C GLU A 323 -1.25 8.33 -16.83
N ILE A 324 -0.50 9.20 -16.17
CA ILE A 324 0.60 8.84 -15.28
C ILE A 324 0.05 8.08 -14.08
N ALA A 325 -1.06 8.55 -13.52
CA ALA A 325 -1.72 7.92 -12.36
C ALA A 325 -0.75 7.73 -11.18
N SER A 326 -0.11 8.83 -10.77
CA SER A 326 0.93 8.84 -9.75
C SER A 326 0.43 8.39 -8.38
N GLU A 327 1.36 7.90 -7.57
CA GLU A 327 1.13 7.58 -6.16
C GLU A 327 0.64 8.81 -5.37
N HIS A 328 1.41 9.89 -5.38
CA HIS A 328 1.05 11.17 -4.78
C HIS A 328 0.76 12.18 -5.90
N LEU A 329 -0.38 12.85 -5.83
CA LEU A 329 -0.75 13.95 -6.71
C LEU A 329 -1.01 15.20 -5.89
N GLU A 330 -0.17 16.21 -6.04
CA GLU A 330 -0.40 17.53 -5.48
C GLU A 330 -0.98 18.47 -6.54
N ILE A 331 -2.04 19.21 -6.18
CA ILE A 331 -2.71 20.18 -7.05
C ILE A 331 -2.48 21.56 -6.47
N LEU A 332 -1.49 22.26 -7.01
CA LEU A 332 -1.04 23.57 -6.59
C LEU A 332 -1.49 24.63 -7.60
N THR A 333 -2.80 24.83 -7.68
CA THR A 333 -3.44 25.77 -8.61
C THR A 333 -4.31 26.74 -7.83
N LYS A 334 -4.71 27.83 -8.48
CA LYS A 334 -5.62 28.83 -7.89
C LYS A 334 -6.93 28.20 -7.37
N ASN A 335 -7.45 27.19 -8.07
CA ASN A 335 -8.71 26.54 -7.75
C ASN A 335 -8.53 24.99 -7.68
N PRO A 336 -7.83 24.45 -6.68
CA PRO A 336 -7.47 23.01 -6.65
C PRO A 336 -8.69 22.09 -6.59
N PHE A 337 -9.78 22.50 -5.93
CA PHE A 337 -11.02 21.70 -5.87
C PHE A 337 -11.71 21.55 -7.24
N GLU A 338 -11.61 22.55 -8.12
CA GLU A 338 -12.13 22.46 -9.48
C GLU A 338 -11.35 21.44 -10.29
N ILE A 339 -10.01 21.53 -10.21
CA ILE A 339 -9.11 20.56 -10.90
C ILE A 339 -9.31 19.15 -10.37
N MET A 340 -9.45 18.97 -9.06
CA MET A 340 -9.68 17.66 -8.43
C MET A 340 -10.87 16.92 -9.05
N THR A 341 -11.96 17.62 -9.43
CA THR A 341 -13.14 16.98 -10.04
C THR A 341 -12.84 16.32 -11.40
N LYS A 342 -11.75 16.71 -12.06
CA LYS A 342 -11.31 16.19 -13.36
C LYS A 342 -10.23 15.10 -13.22
N ILE A 343 -9.71 14.87 -12.00
CA ILE A 343 -8.77 13.81 -11.70
C ILE A 343 -9.50 12.50 -11.49
N ARG A 344 -9.05 11.46 -12.18
CA ARG A 344 -9.61 10.10 -12.09
C ARG A 344 -8.67 9.10 -11.46
N ASN A 345 -7.37 9.30 -11.60
CA ASN A 345 -6.36 8.32 -11.26
C ASN A 345 -5.24 8.98 -10.45
N ALA A 346 -5.23 8.76 -9.16
CA ALA A 346 -4.15 9.10 -8.25
C ALA A 346 -4.24 8.21 -7.01
N GLY A 347 -3.12 7.90 -6.37
CA GLY A 347 -3.12 7.18 -5.11
C GLY A 347 -3.66 8.06 -3.99
N ALA A 348 -3.07 9.24 -3.79
CA ALA A 348 -3.57 10.28 -2.90
C ALA A 348 -3.59 11.63 -3.61
N ILE A 349 -4.54 12.51 -3.24
CA ILE A 349 -4.68 13.85 -3.83
C ILE A 349 -4.53 14.89 -2.73
N PHE A 350 -3.56 15.78 -2.89
CA PHE A 350 -3.24 16.87 -1.98
C PHE A 350 -3.67 18.19 -2.61
N LEU A 351 -4.40 19.03 -1.86
CA LEU A 351 -5.03 20.23 -2.41
C LEU A 351 -4.48 21.49 -1.77
N GLY A 352 -3.82 22.31 -2.57
CA GLY A 352 -3.32 23.63 -2.17
C GLY A 352 -1.95 23.58 -1.48
N GLU A 353 -1.34 24.74 -1.35
CA GLU A 353 0.07 24.93 -1.00
C GLU A 353 0.50 24.50 0.41
N TYR A 354 -0.47 24.23 1.30
CA TYR A 354 -0.22 23.77 2.68
C TYR A 354 -0.53 22.28 2.88
N SER A 355 -0.77 21.56 1.79
CA SER A 355 -1.08 20.12 1.81
C SER A 355 0.01 19.35 1.07
N SER A 356 1.20 19.31 1.67
CA SER A 356 2.36 18.62 1.10
C SER A 356 2.33 17.11 1.40
N GLU A 357 3.05 16.32 0.62
CA GLU A 357 3.15 14.86 0.76
C GLU A 357 3.57 14.42 2.17
N PRO A 358 4.60 15.01 2.84
CA PRO A 358 4.98 14.61 4.19
C PRO A 358 3.87 14.78 5.24
N LEU A 359 2.92 15.71 5.03
CA LEU A 359 1.74 15.83 5.88
C LEU A 359 0.90 14.55 5.79
N GLY A 360 0.70 14.02 4.59
CA GLY A 360 -0.01 12.75 4.35
C GLY A 360 0.72 11.57 4.97
N ASP A 361 2.02 11.50 4.77
CA ASP A 361 2.84 10.40 5.22
C ASP A 361 2.88 10.23 6.74
N TYR A 362 2.86 11.35 7.47
CA TYR A 362 3.12 11.29 8.90
C TYR A 362 1.94 11.68 9.78
N PHE A 363 1.01 12.53 9.33
CA PHE A 363 0.12 13.17 10.30
C PHE A 363 -1.34 13.38 9.89
N ALA A 364 -1.66 13.48 8.60
CA ALA A 364 -3.03 13.82 8.15
C ALA A 364 -4.08 12.74 8.45
N GLY A 365 -3.67 11.48 8.50
CA GLY A 365 -4.57 10.35 8.79
C GLY A 365 -4.91 9.43 7.62
N PRO A 366 -5.08 9.90 6.37
CA PRO A 366 -5.16 9.01 5.20
C PRO A 366 -3.97 8.08 5.09
N ASN A 367 -4.17 6.91 4.50
CA ASN A 367 -3.12 5.90 4.42
C ASN A 367 -2.06 6.25 3.37
N HIS A 368 -0.79 6.08 3.72
CA HIS A 368 0.34 6.31 2.82
C HIS A 368 0.80 5.05 2.06
N ILE A 369 0.14 3.90 2.26
CA ILE A 369 0.39 2.72 1.45
C ILE A 369 -0.47 2.83 0.22
N LEU A 370 0.12 3.35 -0.82
CA LEU A 370 -0.53 3.83 -2.02
C LEU A 370 -0.19 2.97 -3.24
N PRO A 371 -1.06 2.95 -4.26
CA PRO A 371 -0.75 2.31 -5.53
C PRO A 371 0.32 3.09 -6.30
N THR A 372 1.36 2.41 -6.78
CA THR A 372 2.48 2.94 -7.56
C THR A 372 2.48 2.45 -9.00
N ASN A 373 3.37 2.94 -9.85
CA ASN A 373 3.56 2.49 -11.24
C ASN A 373 2.28 2.54 -12.09
N GLY A 374 1.48 3.58 -11.93
CA GLY A 374 0.24 3.76 -12.67
C GLY A 374 -0.90 2.84 -12.25
N THR A 375 -0.73 2.06 -11.18
CA THR A 375 -1.77 1.14 -10.71
C THR A 375 -2.93 1.84 -9.99
N ALA A 376 -2.81 3.15 -9.70
CA ALA A 376 -3.91 3.98 -9.23
C ALA A 376 -5.10 4.03 -10.20
N LYS A 377 -4.95 3.50 -11.42
CA LYS A 377 -6.05 3.28 -12.37
C LYS A 377 -7.02 2.19 -11.93
N PHE A 378 -6.62 1.28 -11.04
CA PHE A 378 -7.43 0.13 -10.60
C PHE A 378 -7.19 -0.32 -9.15
N PHE A 379 -6.18 0.22 -8.47
CA PHE A 379 -5.96 0.02 -7.04
C PHE A 379 -6.27 1.31 -6.26
N SER A 380 -6.53 1.14 -4.98
CA SER A 380 -6.77 2.21 -4.01
C SER A 380 -5.69 2.20 -2.92
N PRO A 381 -5.58 3.28 -2.12
CA PRO A 381 -4.82 3.24 -0.87
C PRO A 381 -5.29 2.11 0.04
N LEU A 382 -4.39 1.61 0.87
CA LEU A 382 -4.75 0.63 1.90
C LEU A 382 -5.83 1.22 2.82
N SER A 383 -6.88 0.46 3.06
CA SER A 383 -8.08 0.92 3.74
C SER A 383 -8.70 -0.15 4.63
N VAL A 384 -9.73 0.19 5.37
CA VAL A 384 -10.52 -0.78 6.17
C VAL A 384 -11.13 -1.87 5.27
N ASP A 385 -11.50 -1.53 4.03
CA ASP A 385 -12.06 -2.51 3.07
C ASP A 385 -11.08 -3.65 2.72
N ASP A 386 -9.77 -3.42 2.88
CA ASP A 386 -8.74 -4.43 2.66
C ASP A 386 -8.71 -5.54 3.72
N PHE A 387 -9.25 -5.25 4.89
CA PHE A 387 -9.22 -6.12 6.06
C PHE A 387 -10.57 -6.75 6.38
N VAL A 388 -11.54 -6.62 5.49
CA VAL A 388 -12.86 -7.25 5.59
C VAL A 388 -13.17 -8.09 4.36
N LYS A 389 -14.00 -9.09 4.53
CA LYS A 389 -14.60 -9.87 3.44
C LYS A 389 -16.12 -9.74 3.47
N LYS A 390 -16.74 -9.89 2.30
CA LYS A 390 -18.19 -9.73 2.11
C LYS A 390 -18.78 -11.04 1.61
N SER A 391 -19.86 -11.50 2.27
CA SER A 391 -20.61 -12.69 1.85
C SER A 391 -22.04 -12.30 1.50
N SER A 392 -22.55 -12.82 0.40
CA SER A 392 -23.96 -12.64 0.03
C SER A 392 -24.85 -13.49 0.95
N ILE A 393 -25.98 -12.92 1.34
CA ILE A 393 -27.03 -13.59 2.11
C ILE A 393 -28.25 -13.67 1.23
N ILE A 394 -28.76 -14.88 1.04
CA ILE A 394 -29.93 -15.19 0.21
C ILE A 394 -30.88 -16.05 1.02
N CYS A 395 -32.08 -15.55 1.27
CA CYS A 395 -33.16 -16.29 1.91
C CYS A 395 -34.44 -16.07 1.12
N TYR A 396 -35.09 -17.15 0.73
CA TYR A 396 -36.38 -17.13 0.04
C TYR A 396 -37.41 -17.90 0.85
N SER A 397 -38.62 -17.38 0.94
CA SER A 397 -39.77 -18.17 1.39
C SER A 397 -40.17 -19.19 0.32
N LYS A 398 -40.96 -20.18 0.68
CA LYS A 398 -41.52 -21.14 -0.28
C LYS A 398 -42.33 -20.40 -1.34
N GLU A 399 -43.19 -19.51 -0.91
CA GLU A 399 -44.08 -18.71 -1.76
C GLU A 399 -43.29 -17.78 -2.73
N ALA A 400 -42.17 -17.22 -2.27
CA ALA A 400 -41.31 -16.41 -3.12
C ALA A 400 -40.60 -17.27 -4.18
N LEU A 401 -40.09 -18.45 -3.78
CA LEU A 401 -39.43 -19.37 -4.70
C LEU A 401 -40.43 -19.98 -5.72
N GLU A 402 -41.68 -20.25 -5.31
CA GLU A 402 -42.72 -20.76 -6.20
C GLU A 402 -42.99 -19.86 -7.40
N LYS A 403 -42.85 -18.54 -7.23
CA LYS A 403 -43.04 -17.57 -8.33
C LYS A 403 -41.98 -17.65 -9.42
N VAL A 404 -40.78 -18.15 -9.10
CA VAL A 404 -39.61 -18.09 -9.99
C VAL A 404 -38.99 -19.46 -10.30
N HIS A 405 -39.46 -20.54 -9.68
CA HIS A 405 -38.80 -21.87 -9.78
C HIS A 405 -38.73 -22.37 -11.23
N LYS A 406 -39.79 -22.17 -12.03
CA LYS A 406 -39.82 -22.63 -13.44
C LYS A 406 -38.82 -21.90 -14.30
N ASP A 407 -38.60 -20.59 -14.05
CA ASP A 407 -37.63 -19.78 -14.76
C ASP A 407 -36.21 -20.24 -14.44
N ILE A 408 -35.93 -20.52 -13.17
CA ILE A 408 -34.62 -21.06 -12.72
C ILE A 408 -34.37 -22.45 -13.36
N GLU A 409 -35.36 -23.34 -13.35
CA GLU A 409 -35.25 -24.65 -13.98
C GLU A 409 -35.00 -24.56 -15.49
N LEU A 410 -35.72 -23.65 -16.18
CA LEU A 410 -35.52 -23.42 -17.61
C LEU A 410 -34.11 -22.90 -17.89
N PHE A 411 -33.64 -21.92 -17.11
CA PHE A 411 -32.31 -21.35 -17.26
C PHE A 411 -31.23 -22.41 -17.10
N ALA A 412 -31.29 -23.19 -16.01
CA ALA A 412 -30.35 -24.26 -15.74
C ALA A 412 -30.33 -25.35 -16.82
N LYS A 413 -31.53 -25.75 -17.33
CA LYS A 413 -31.64 -26.71 -18.44
C LYS A 413 -31.02 -26.17 -19.74
N LYS A 414 -31.16 -24.88 -20.03
CA LYS A 414 -30.56 -24.25 -21.22
C LYS A 414 -29.03 -24.18 -21.15
N GLU A 415 -28.48 -24.09 -19.94
CA GLU A 415 -27.03 -24.20 -19.69
C GLU A 415 -26.53 -25.68 -19.63
N GLY A 416 -27.44 -26.67 -19.78
CA GLY A 416 -27.10 -28.09 -19.68
C GLY A 416 -26.90 -28.59 -18.24
N LEU A 417 -27.27 -27.77 -17.24
CA LEU A 417 -27.07 -28.06 -15.81
C LEU A 417 -28.31 -28.73 -15.18
N THR A 418 -28.58 -29.98 -15.53
CA THR A 418 -29.78 -30.69 -15.12
C THR A 418 -29.87 -30.92 -13.60
N ALA A 419 -28.75 -31.07 -12.89
CA ALA A 419 -28.74 -31.19 -11.44
C ALA A 419 -29.13 -29.85 -10.76
N HIS A 420 -28.78 -28.70 -11.33
CA HIS A 420 -29.25 -27.38 -10.86
C HIS A 420 -30.77 -27.26 -11.01
N ALA A 421 -31.32 -27.64 -12.18
CA ALA A 421 -32.75 -27.63 -12.41
C ALA A 421 -33.49 -28.57 -11.42
N ASN A 422 -32.97 -29.76 -11.23
CA ASN A 422 -33.53 -30.75 -10.29
C ASN A 422 -33.51 -30.24 -8.84
N SER A 423 -32.43 -29.56 -8.44
CA SER A 423 -32.33 -28.98 -7.08
C SER A 423 -33.48 -28.01 -6.78
N ILE A 424 -34.00 -27.31 -7.76
CA ILE A 424 -35.19 -26.45 -7.62
C ILE A 424 -36.48 -27.23 -7.68
N ALA A 425 -36.63 -28.14 -8.68
CA ALA A 425 -37.86 -28.90 -8.93
C ALA A 425 -38.31 -29.69 -7.72
N VAL A 426 -37.42 -30.45 -7.08
CA VAL A 426 -37.71 -31.29 -5.91
C VAL A 426 -38.28 -30.56 -4.68
N ARG A 427 -38.19 -29.23 -4.65
CA ARG A 427 -38.76 -28.41 -3.58
C ARG A 427 -40.26 -28.17 -3.73
N PHE A 428 -40.82 -28.57 -4.88
CA PHE A 428 -42.24 -28.42 -5.26
C PHE A 428 -42.92 -29.78 -5.64
N GLU A 429 -42.19 -30.89 -5.47
CA GLU A 429 -42.75 -32.23 -5.49
C GLU A 429 -43.29 -32.61 -4.09
#